data_19d6d64fb83fd855f443e3db56d4f5f1
#
_entry.id   19d6d64fb83fd855f443e3db56d4f5f1
#
_cell.length_a   1.000
_cell.length_b   1.000
_cell.length_c   1.000
_cell.angle_alpha   90.00
_cell.angle_beta   90.00
_cell.angle_gamma   90.00
#
_symmetry.space_group_name_H-M   'P 1'
#
loop_
_entity.id
_entity.type
_entity.pdbx_description
1 polymer ?
#
loop_
_entity_poly.entity_id
_entity_poly.type
_entity_poly.pdbx_seq_one_letter_code
_entity_poly.pdbx_strand_id
1 'polypeptide(L)'
;MKCFARSLILFAGIGIFCLVTAANAQTGTEATEQAVTAGPRARYWLAYFPLEAGNEWVYSDGAASFTVQVLGATLEANGMRYFEVSGYFPGDPARVRKLRQGAFGQILEYNPAGEDFLWYGFENFRGAWSFESGVNIPCIVGSRVGIGEIGGKVDAPAGSFERILRLDFAPPCMDAGIASEYFADGVGLVQRVTHTIAGPRTVKLVAARVGRSVLPAAAYGIEVSANRPVYYNNLMPPVVNPWPTARVRLTVRNETEWPVEFTFPTSQRFEFIVRDASGKEVLRWSDGQAFLQAVGRETLLGGSRSYAEDLVLRGRDGKPLPAGLYTLVGYLTTPGSEAGNFSMFGSLTFEIRDIY
;
A
#
# COMPACT_ATOMS: atom_id res chain seq x y z
N MET A 1 8.33 9.94 71.69
CA MET A 1 9.25 11.05 72.04
C MET A 1 9.45 11.94 70.82
N LYS A 2 9.12 13.26 70.97
CA LYS A 2 9.43 14.44 70.12
C LYS A 2 8.84 14.43 68.69
N CYS A 3 7.71 15.05 68.32
CA CYS A 3 7.27 16.46 68.32
C CYS A 3 8.21 17.42 67.58
N PHE A 4 7.71 18.06 66.53
CA PHE A 4 7.70 19.49 66.15
C PHE A 4 7.20 19.60 64.72
N ALA A 5 6.06 20.10 64.35
CA ALA A 5 5.32 21.36 64.51
C ALA A 5 5.69 22.47 63.49
N ARG A 6 4.65 22.85 62.72
CA ARG A 6 4.27 24.18 62.20
C ARG A 6 5.09 24.81 61.05
N SER A 7 4.44 25.23 59.97
CA SER A 7 3.84 26.56 59.87
C SER A 7 2.89 26.70 58.67
N LEU A 8 1.77 27.33 58.94
CA LEU A 8 0.68 27.80 58.12
C LEU A 8 1.04 29.21 57.63
N ILE A 9 0.84 29.50 56.32
CA ILE A 9 0.68 30.89 55.86
C ILE A 9 -0.54 30.97 54.97
N LEU A 10 -1.52 31.70 55.42
CA LEU A 10 -2.77 32.12 54.78
C LEU A 10 -2.50 33.41 54.02
N PHE A 11 -2.95 33.54 52.78
CA PHE A 11 -3.22 34.84 52.18
C PHE A 11 -4.55 34.83 51.44
N ALA A 12 -5.45 35.66 51.95
CA ALA A 12 -6.74 36.00 51.35
C ALA A 12 -6.58 37.20 50.43
N GLY A 13 -7.35 37.26 49.36
CA GLY A 13 -7.43 38.44 48.51
C GLY A 13 -8.46 38.32 47.41
N ILE A 14 -9.69 38.65 47.74
CA ILE A 14 -10.63 39.61 47.10
C ILE A 14 -10.99 39.35 45.62
N GLY A 15 -12.30 39.12 45.42
CA GLY A 15 -12.99 38.94 44.16
C GLY A 15 -13.19 40.23 43.33
N ILE A 16 -13.48 40.00 42.07
CA ILE A 16 -14.24 40.88 41.23
C ILE A 16 -15.20 40.03 40.37
N PHE A 17 -16.49 40.20 40.61
CA PHE A 17 -17.57 39.71 39.78
C PHE A 17 -17.68 40.62 38.53
N CYS A 18 -17.58 40.01 37.34
CA CYS A 18 -18.12 40.64 36.13
C CYS A 18 -19.15 39.68 35.52
N LEU A 19 -20.41 40.03 35.67
CA LEU A 19 -21.52 39.53 34.86
C LEU A 19 -21.34 40.03 33.42
N VAL A 20 -21.29 39.14 32.45
CA VAL A 20 -21.58 39.46 31.05
C VAL A 20 -22.59 38.44 30.52
N THR A 21 -23.64 39.00 30.02
CA THR A 21 -24.87 38.46 29.48
C THR A 21 -24.67 37.46 28.32
N ALA A 22 -25.52 36.46 28.29
CA ALA A 22 -25.68 35.47 27.24
C ALA A 22 -26.02 36.07 25.87
N ALA A 23 -25.32 35.67 24.84
CA ALA A 23 -25.81 35.68 23.46
C ALA A 23 -25.73 34.28 22.91
N ASN A 24 -26.89 33.68 22.66
CA ASN A 24 -27.05 32.43 21.94
C ASN A 24 -26.56 32.62 20.49
N ALA A 25 -25.49 31.93 20.12
CA ALA A 25 -25.16 31.66 18.73
C ALA A 25 -25.07 30.15 18.58
N GLN A 26 -26.05 29.59 17.89
CA GLN A 26 -25.98 28.21 17.36
C GLN A 26 -24.84 28.17 16.34
N THR A 27 -23.76 27.54 16.71
CA THR A 27 -22.71 27.17 15.76
C THR A 27 -22.75 25.65 15.57
N GLY A 28 -22.91 25.27 14.31
CA GLY A 28 -22.89 23.89 13.88
C GLY A 28 -21.64 23.17 14.38
N THR A 29 -21.86 22.00 14.89
CA THR A 29 -20.82 21.07 15.32
C THR A 29 -20.12 20.54 14.07
N GLU A 30 -19.06 21.20 13.64
CA GLU A 30 -18.06 20.52 12.80
C GLU A 30 -17.44 19.42 13.66
N ALA A 31 -17.73 18.18 13.28
CA ALA A 31 -17.04 17.01 13.82
C ALA A 31 -15.58 17.12 13.40
N THR A 32 -14.77 17.68 14.27
CA THR A 32 -13.31 17.63 14.14
C THR A 32 -12.92 16.16 14.25
N GLU A 33 -12.57 15.56 13.11
CA GLU A 33 -11.96 14.25 13.01
C GLU A 33 -10.66 14.28 13.83
N GLN A 34 -10.74 13.87 15.09
CA GLN A 34 -9.57 13.65 15.91
C GLN A 34 -8.83 12.46 15.29
N ALA A 35 -7.80 12.75 14.49
CA ALA A 35 -6.79 11.77 14.14
C ALA A 35 -6.27 11.19 15.47
N VAL A 36 -6.71 9.99 15.80
CA VAL A 36 -6.18 9.21 16.91
C VAL A 36 -4.72 8.95 16.57
N THR A 37 -3.82 9.80 17.08
CA THR A 37 -2.39 9.55 17.01
C THR A 37 -2.12 8.30 17.83
N ALA A 38 -2.00 7.16 17.14
CA ALA A 38 -1.60 5.91 17.76
C ALA A 38 -0.30 6.15 18.55
N GLY A 39 -0.32 5.79 19.83
CA GLY A 39 0.86 5.91 20.68
C GLY A 39 2.04 5.09 20.12
N PRO A 40 3.28 5.30 20.60
CA PRO A 40 4.48 4.67 20.04
C PRO A 40 4.40 3.14 19.88
N ARG A 41 3.66 2.46 20.76
CA ARG A 41 3.47 0.98 20.69
C ARG A 41 2.50 0.56 19.57
N ALA A 42 1.44 1.32 19.34
CA ALA A 42 0.48 1.00 18.28
C ALA A 42 1.13 1.13 16.88
N ARG A 43 2.03 2.10 16.68
CA ARG A 43 2.76 2.27 15.41
C ARG A 43 3.66 1.09 15.07
N TYR A 44 4.19 0.38 16.06
CA TYR A 44 5.06 -0.78 15.85
C TYR A 44 4.34 -1.93 15.13
N TRP A 45 3.10 -2.24 15.51
CA TRP A 45 2.34 -3.36 14.91
C TRP A 45 1.79 -3.05 13.52
N LEU A 46 1.52 -1.77 13.23
CA LEU A 46 1.07 -1.34 11.91
C LEU A 46 2.10 -1.62 10.80
N ALA A 47 3.38 -1.69 11.16
CA ALA A 47 4.46 -1.93 10.23
C ALA A 47 4.52 -3.38 9.70
N TYR A 48 3.90 -4.36 10.39
CA TYR A 48 3.88 -5.75 9.91
C TYR A 48 2.90 -6.01 8.77
N PHE A 49 1.97 -5.10 8.50
CA PHE A 49 1.07 -5.21 7.34
C PHE A 49 0.83 -3.80 6.78
N PRO A 50 1.79 -3.26 6.03
CA PRO A 50 1.72 -1.89 5.53
C PRO A 50 0.66 -1.76 4.43
N LEU A 51 -0.50 -1.18 4.79
CA LEU A 51 -1.61 -0.88 3.87
C LEU A 51 -1.44 0.55 3.35
N GLU A 52 -0.81 0.68 2.19
CA GLU A 52 -0.65 1.95 1.46
C GLU A 52 -0.86 1.68 -0.03
N ALA A 53 -1.64 2.53 -0.71
CA ALA A 53 -1.91 2.39 -2.13
C ALA A 53 -0.60 2.42 -2.94
N GLY A 54 -0.45 1.46 -3.85
CA GLY A 54 0.77 1.28 -4.63
C GLY A 54 1.79 0.31 -4.02
N ASN A 55 1.57 -0.17 -2.80
CA ASN A 55 2.37 -1.26 -2.25
C ASN A 55 2.12 -2.55 -3.04
N GLU A 56 3.18 -3.30 -3.26
CA GLU A 56 3.15 -4.52 -4.07
C GLU A 56 4.22 -5.50 -3.62
N TRP A 57 3.88 -6.79 -3.63
CA TRP A 57 4.77 -7.89 -3.26
C TRP A 57 4.67 -9.03 -4.26
N VAL A 58 5.80 -9.58 -4.68
CA VAL A 58 5.87 -10.79 -5.50
C VAL A 58 6.41 -11.94 -4.67
N TYR A 59 5.70 -13.04 -4.68
CA TYR A 59 6.05 -14.26 -3.99
C TYR A 59 6.27 -15.40 -4.97
N SER A 60 7.20 -16.31 -4.64
CA SER A 60 7.41 -17.53 -5.42
C SER A 60 7.80 -18.72 -4.52
N ASP A 61 7.47 -19.90 -4.97
CA ASP A 61 7.96 -21.18 -4.42
C ASP A 61 9.05 -21.81 -5.29
N GLY A 62 9.52 -21.10 -6.30
CA GLY A 62 10.49 -21.56 -7.30
C GLY A 62 9.85 -22.15 -8.56
N ALA A 63 8.59 -22.60 -8.52
CA ALA A 63 7.86 -23.16 -9.67
C ALA A 63 6.80 -22.18 -10.19
N ALA A 64 6.13 -21.45 -9.30
CA ALA A 64 5.10 -20.48 -9.64
C ALA A 64 5.29 -19.19 -8.82
N SER A 65 4.77 -18.09 -9.35
CA SER A 65 4.77 -16.80 -8.69
C SER A 65 3.38 -16.19 -8.65
N PHE A 66 3.10 -15.40 -7.63
CA PHE A 66 1.89 -14.58 -7.55
C PHE A 66 2.21 -13.20 -6.96
N THR A 67 1.37 -12.24 -7.27
CA THR A 67 1.54 -10.85 -6.84
C THR A 67 0.41 -10.44 -5.92
N VAL A 68 0.77 -9.74 -4.84
CA VAL A 68 -0.14 -9.05 -3.93
C VAL A 68 0.00 -7.55 -4.15
N GLN A 69 -1.12 -6.84 -4.30
CA GLN A 69 -1.12 -5.40 -4.57
C GLN A 69 -2.14 -4.67 -3.70
N VAL A 70 -1.79 -3.48 -3.23
CA VAL A 70 -2.74 -2.51 -2.67
C VAL A 70 -3.13 -1.54 -3.78
N LEU A 71 -4.33 -1.72 -4.35
CA LEU A 71 -4.79 -1.00 -5.54
C LEU A 71 -5.18 0.45 -5.23
N GLY A 72 -5.84 0.66 -4.12
CA GLY A 72 -6.36 1.97 -3.72
C GLY A 72 -7.05 1.91 -2.37
N ALA A 73 -7.80 2.97 -2.04
CA ALA A 73 -8.60 3.01 -0.82
C ALA A 73 -9.99 3.59 -1.10
N THR A 74 -11.01 3.01 -0.47
CA THR A 74 -12.40 3.42 -0.56
C THR A 74 -12.94 3.79 0.81
N LEU A 75 -13.93 4.70 0.85
CA LEU A 75 -14.71 5.00 2.03
C LEU A 75 -16.00 4.17 1.95
N GLU A 76 -16.21 3.30 2.95
CA GLU A 76 -17.37 2.41 2.98
C GLU A 76 -18.55 3.00 3.76
N ALA A 77 -19.71 2.34 3.68
CA ALA A 77 -20.96 2.82 4.29
C ALA A 77 -20.88 3.00 5.83
N ASN A 78 -19.97 2.31 6.49
CA ASN A 78 -19.69 2.47 7.92
C ASN A 78 -18.82 3.70 8.27
N GLY A 79 -18.49 4.54 7.28
CA GLY A 79 -17.66 5.73 7.45
C GLY A 79 -16.15 5.45 7.62
N MET A 80 -15.72 4.19 7.49
CA MET A 80 -14.32 3.80 7.61
C MET A 80 -13.64 3.67 6.24
N ARG A 81 -12.35 4.00 6.20
CA ARG A 81 -11.51 3.85 5.00
C ARG A 81 -10.92 2.45 4.94
N TYR A 82 -11.07 1.79 3.79
CA TYR A 82 -10.49 0.48 3.50
C TYR A 82 -9.60 0.54 2.28
N PHE A 83 -8.55 -0.27 2.29
CA PHE A 83 -7.65 -0.47 1.16
C PHE A 83 -8.07 -1.70 0.37
N GLU A 84 -8.08 -1.59 -0.95
CA GLU A 84 -8.36 -2.70 -1.85
C GLU A 84 -7.07 -3.51 -2.08
N VAL A 85 -7.03 -4.74 -1.56
CA VAL A 85 -5.89 -5.65 -1.65
C VAL A 85 -6.24 -6.81 -2.56
N SER A 86 -5.43 -7.04 -3.58
CA SER A 86 -5.59 -8.15 -4.53
C SER A 86 -4.51 -9.21 -4.35
N GLY A 87 -4.86 -10.47 -4.67
CA GLY A 87 -3.91 -11.57 -4.81
C GLY A 87 -3.36 -12.15 -3.51
N TYR A 88 -3.84 -11.76 -2.32
CA TYR A 88 -3.26 -12.20 -1.05
C TYR A 88 -3.38 -13.70 -0.82
N PHE A 89 -4.48 -14.31 -1.23
CA PHE A 89 -4.69 -15.75 -1.20
C PHE A 89 -4.77 -16.28 -2.63
N PRO A 90 -3.75 -17.02 -3.10
CA PRO A 90 -3.82 -17.71 -4.39
C PRO A 90 -5.03 -18.67 -4.41
N GLY A 91 -5.87 -18.53 -5.42
CA GLY A 91 -7.12 -19.31 -5.52
C GLY A 91 -8.34 -18.67 -4.84
N ASP A 92 -8.20 -17.49 -4.25
CA ASP A 92 -9.33 -16.74 -3.73
C ASP A 92 -10.31 -16.32 -4.85
N PRO A 93 -11.57 -16.75 -4.81
CA PRO A 93 -12.55 -16.43 -5.85
C PRO A 93 -12.88 -14.94 -5.92
N ALA A 94 -12.76 -14.21 -4.82
CA ALA A 94 -13.07 -12.78 -4.79
C ALA A 94 -11.92 -11.90 -5.29
N ARG A 95 -10.69 -12.40 -5.30
CA ARG A 95 -9.44 -11.75 -5.75
C ARG A 95 -9.09 -10.42 -5.07
N VAL A 96 -10.06 -9.54 -4.83
CA VAL A 96 -9.88 -8.23 -4.19
C VAL A 96 -10.60 -8.22 -2.85
N ARG A 97 -9.90 -7.75 -1.81
CA ARG A 97 -10.41 -7.62 -0.44
C ARG A 97 -10.29 -6.17 0.01
N LYS A 98 -11.27 -5.73 0.78
CA LYS A 98 -11.24 -4.40 1.40
C LYS A 98 -10.76 -4.54 2.83
N LEU A 99 -9.51 -4.13 3.07
CA LEU A 99 -8.84 -4.29 4.35
C LEU A 99 -8.57 -2.93 5.00
N ARG A 100 -8.64 -2.86 6.32
CA ARG A 100 -8.17 -1.71 7.09
C ARG A 100 -7.31 -2.15 8.27
N GLN A 101 -6.54 -1.22 8.77
CA GLN A 101 -5.83 -1.39 10.05
C GLN A 101 -6.73 -0.92 11.18
N GLY A 102 -6.87 -1.74 12.21
CA GLY A 102 -7.49 -1.37 13.48
C GLY A 102 -6.55 -0.56 14.36
N ALA A 103 -7.10 0.01 15.46
CA ALA A 103 -6.37 0.91 16.36
C ALA A 103 -5.14 0.28 17.02
N PHE A 104 -5.12 -1.05 17.15
CA PHE A 104 -4.04 -1.81 17.80
C PHE A 104 -3.27 -2.73 16.86
N GLY A 105 -3.30 -2.46 15.55
CA GLY A 105 -2.58 -3.26 14.56
C GLY A 105 -3.35 -4.48 14.04
N GLN A 106 -4.65 -4.61 14.36
CA GLN A 106 -5.47 -5.62 13.72
C GLN A 106 -5.58 -5.36 12.22
N ILE A 107 -5.65 -6.42 11.43
CA ILE A 107 -6.06 -6.36 10.03
C ILE A 107 -7.49 -6.87 9.95
N LEU A 108 -8.36 -6.01 9.47
CA LEU A 108 -9.80 -6.20 9.45
C LEU A 108 -10.31 -6.14 8.01
N GLU A 109 -11.12 -7.13 7.60
CA GLU A 109 -11.80 -7.13 6.32
C GLU A 109 -13.21 -6.55 6.47
N TYR A 110 -13.59 -5.68 5.54
CA TYR A 110 -14.91 -5.05 5.51
C TYR A 110 -16.05 -6.06 5.48
N ASN A 111 -17.01 -5.88 6.38
CA ASN A 111 -18.26 -6.62 6.43
C ASN A 111 -19.44 -5.65 6.26
N PRO A 112 -20.15 -5.69 5.11
CA PRO A 112 -21.30 -4.80 4.89
C PRO A 112 -22.49 -5.10 5.80
N ALA A 113 -22.53 -6.28 6.45
CA ALA A 113 -23.64 -6.72 7.28
C ALA A 113 -23.43 -6.50 8.79
N GLY A 114 -22.25 -6.07 9.23
CA GLY A 114 -21.99 -5.92 10.66
C GLY A 114 -20.55 -5.56 10.99
N GLU A 115 -20.02 -6.15 12.06
CA GLU A 115 -18.63 -5.97 12.44
C GLU A 115 -17.67 -6.57 11.42
N ASP A 116 -16.51 -5.91 11.22
CA ASP A 116 -15.48 -6.37 10.30
C ASP A 116 -14.91 -7.74 10.71
N PHE A 117 -14.53 -8.54 9.72
CA PHE A 117 -13.90 -9.83 9.94
C PHE A 117 -12.43 -9.68 10.34
N LEU A 118 -12.00 -10.37 11.38
CA LEU A 118 -10.63 -10.34 11.86
C LEU A 118 -9.74 -11.29 11.04
N TRP A 119 -8.75 -10.72 10.32
CA TRP A 119 -7.68 -11.48 9.68
C TRP A 119 -6.50 -11.70 10.64
N TYR A 120 -5.92 -10.61 11.13
CA TYR A 120 -4.72 -10.64 11.98
C TYR A 120 -4.89 -9.78 13.22
N GLY A 121 -4.47 -10.30 14.36
CA GLY A 121 -4.39 -9.63 15.65
C GLY A 121 -2.94 -9.56 16.12
N PHE A 122 -2.11 -8.72 15.48
CA PHE A 122 -0.67 -8.64 15.78
C PHE A 122 -0.35 -8.22 17.23
N GLU A 123 -1.27 -7.56 17.91
CA GLU A 123 -1.15 -7.17 19.33
C GLU A 123 -1.54 -8.27 20.31
N ASN A 124 -2.11 -9.37 19.84
CA ASN A 124 -2.70 -10.40 20.70
C ASN A 124 -1.65 -11.41 21.21
N PHE A 125 -0.72 -10.96 22.05
CA PHE A 125 0.37 -11.77 22.57
C PHE A 125 -0.02 -12.90 23.51
N ARG A 126 -1.25 -12.91 24.02
CA ARG A 126 -1.66 -13.85 25.07
C ARG A 126 -2.78 -14.78 24.67
N GLY A 127 -3.25 -14.67 23.44
CA GLY A 127 -4.36 -15.46 22.97
C GLY A 127 -4.25 -15.82 21.50
N ALA A 128 -5.04 -16.80 21.10
CA ALA A 128 -5.28 -17.11 19.70
C ALA A 128 -6.63 -16.54 19.29
N TRP A 129 -6.75 -16.19 18.02
CA TRP A 129 -8.01 -15.73 17.41
C TRP A 129 -8.41 -16.67 16.27
N SER A 130 -9.66 -16.56 15.81
CA SER A 130 -10.12 -17.20 14.59
C SER A 130 -9.83 -16.29 13.40
N PHE A 131 -9.25 -16.83 12.33
CA PHE A 131 -9.17 -16.12 11.05
C PHE A 131 -10.56 -16.12 10.40
N GLU A 132 -11.10 -14.94 10.14
CA GLU A 132 -12.42 -14.74 9.60
C GLU A 132 -12.36 -14.01 8.27
N SER A 133 -13.31 -14.25 7.37
CA SER A 133 -13.44 -13.56 6.09
C SER A 133 -14.88 -13.59 5.59
N GLY A 134 -15.26 -12.58 4.83
CA GLY A 134 -16.58 -12.45 4.19
C GLY A 134 -16.88 -13.51 3.13
N VAL A 135 -15.86 -14.23 2.66
CA VAL A 135 -16.03 -15.37 1.77
C VAL A 135 -15.28 -16.58 2.31
N ASN A 136 -15.77 -17.76 1.95
CA ASN A 136 -15.09 -19.00 2.30
C ASN A 136 -13.80 -19.16 1.47
N ILE A 137 -12.66 -19.11 2.16
CA ILE A 137 -11.36 -19.51 1.62
C ILE A 137 -11.07 -20.89 2.20
N PRO A 138 -11.19 -21.94 1.41
CA PRO A 138 -11.10 -23.33 1.92
C PRO A 138 -9.83 -23.56 2.72
N CYS A 139 -9.95 -24.22 3.88
CA CYS A 139 -8.85 -24.56 4.78
C CYS A 139 -8.08 -23.36 5.36
N ILE A 140 -8.60 -22.14 5.22
CA ILE A 140 -8.02 -20.93 5.81
C ILE A 140 -9.02 -20.28 6.77
N VAL A 141 -10.24 -19.99 6.31
CA VAL A 141 -11.30 -19.44 7.17
C VAL A 141 -11.63 -20.43 8.29
N GLY A 142 -11.70 -19.92 9.53
CA GLY A 142 -11.85 -20.71 10.73
C GLY A 142 -10.56 -21.29 11.30
N SER A 143 -9.40 -20.99 10.70
CA SER A 143 -8.10 -21.34 11.31
C SER A 143 -7.94 -20.63 12.64
N ARG A 144 -7.48 -21.35 13.66
CA ARG A 144 -7.02 -20.73 14.90
C ARG A 144 -5.61 -20.20 14.69
N VAL A 145 -5.41 -18.92 14.91
CA VAL A 145 -4.13 -18.23 14.67
C VAL A 145 -3.58 -17.72 15.98
N GLY A 146 -2.29 -17.81 16.16
CA GLY A 146 -1.58 -17.26 17.32
C GLY A 146 -0.19 -16.78 16.97
N ILE A 147 0.37 -15.93 17.82
CA ILE A 147 1.76 -15.51 17.70
C ILE A 147 2.66 -16.65 18.16
N GLY A 148 3.45 -17.22 17.24
CA GLY A 148 4.38 -18.30 17.52
C GLY A 148 5.74 -17.82 17.99
N GLU A 149 6.26 -16.74 17.37
CA GLU A 149 7.59 -16.22 17.69
C GLU A 149 7.68 -14.72 17.35
N ILE A 150 8.45 -13.99 18.16
CA ILE A 150 8.83 -12.59 17.89
C ILE A 150 10.35 -12.51 17.95
N GLY A 151 10.93 -11.97 16.89
CA GLY A 151 12.36 -11.99 16.66
C GLY A 151 12.74 -13.06 15.64
N GLY A 152 14.02 -13.38 15.54
CA GLY A 152 14.50 -14.32 14.53
C GLY A 152 14.79 -13.67 13.19
N LYS A 153 15.09 -14.53 12.21
CA LYS A 153 15.56 -14.15 10.88
C LYS A 153 14.93 -15.02 9.80
N VAL A 154 14.56 -14.41 8.68
CA VAL A 154 14.13 -15.11 7.46
C VAL A 154 14.95 -14.64 6.29
N ASP A 155 15.56 -15.59 5.56
CA ASP A 155 16.24 -15.32 4.29
C ASP A 155 15.29 -15.66 3.13
N ALA A 156 15.06 -14.68 2.27
CA ALA A 156 14.24 -14.77 1.07
C ALA A 156 14.99 -14.16 -0.12
N PRO A 157 14.60 -14.43 -1.38
CA PRO A 157 15.22 -13.80 -2.55
C PRO A 157 15.22 -12.27 -2.50
N ALA A 158 14.20 -11.66 -1.90
CA ALA A 158 14.13 -10.21 -1.72
C ALA A 158 15.11 -9.64 -0.70
N GLY A 159 15.76 -10.46 0.10
CA GLY A 159 16.73 -10.05 1.12
C GLY A 159 16.68 -10.89 2.38
N SER A 160 17.48 -10.46 3.37
CA SER A 160 17.51 -11.05 4.70
C SER A 160 16.76 -10.13 5.67
N PHE A 161 15.79 -10.68 6.37
CA PHE A 161 14.88 -9.96 7.24
C PHE A 161 15.07 -10.38 8.68
N GLU A 162 15.27 -9.41 9.56
CA GLU A 162 15.37 -9.59 11.00
C GLU A 162 14.09 -9.06 11.68
N ARG A 163 13.94 -9.29 13.00
CA ARG A 163 12.75 -8.86 13.77
C ARG A 163 11.44 -9.40 13.19
N ILE A 164 11.46 -10.69 12.89
CA ILE A 164 10.32 -11.40 12.32
C ILE A 164 9.22 -11.60 13.38
N LEU A 165 7.99 -11.40 12.97
CA LEU A 165 6.79 -11.86 13.68
C LEU A 165 6.26 -13.11 12.96
N ARG A 166 6.30 -14.27 13.63
CA ARG A 166 5.72 -15.50 13.10
C ARG A 166 4.32 -15.71 13.67
N LEU A 167 3.39 -15.97 12.79
CA LEU A 167 2.05 -16.44 13.13
C LEU A 167 1.97 -17.94 12.82
N ASP A 168 1.47 -18.71 13.79
CA ASP A 168 1.20 -20.14 13.63
C ASP A 168 -0.31 -20.34 13.46
N PHE A 169 -0.67 -21.18 12.49
CA PHE A 169 -2.06 -21.48 12.15
C PHE A 169 -2.38 -22.95 12.48
N ALA A 170 -3.56 -23.15 13.03
CA ALA A 170 -4.20 -24.47 13.11
C ALA A 170 -5.39 -24.45 12.14
N PRO A 171 -5.18 -24.89 10.88
CA PRO A 171 -6.24 -24.87 9.87
C PRO A 171 -7.33 -25.90 10.17
N PRO A 172 -8.56 -25.69 9.67
CA PRO A 172 -9.64 -26.65 9.86
C PRO A 172 -9.49 -27.95 9.05
N CYS A 173 -8.56 -27.97 8.07
CA CYS A 173 -8.24 -29.14 7.24
C CYS A 173 -6.95 -29.79 7.70
N MET A 174 -6.89 -31.14 7.69
CA MET A 174 -5.68 -31.88 8.13
C MET A 174 -4.49 -31.71 7.18
N ASP A 175 -4.74 -31.72 5.86
CA ASP A 175 -3.70 -31.79 4.85
C ASP A 175 -3.65 -30.55 3.94
N ALA A 176 -4.27 -29.45 4.37
CA ALA A 176 -4.32 -28.22 3.59
C ALA A 176 -4.46 -27.00 4.51
N GLY A 177 -4.12 -25.82 3.99
CA GLY A 177 -4.21 -24.54 4.69
C GLY A 177 -2.85 -23.97 5.05
N ILE A 178 -2.87 -22.81 5.68
CA ILE A 178 -1.66 -22.14 6.12
C ILE A 178 -1.15 -22.82 7.40
N ALA A 179 0.14 -23.13 7.45
CA ALA A 179 0.82 -23.60 8.65
C ALA A 179 1.43 -22.44 9.44
N SER A 180 2.14 -21.53 8.75
CA SER A 180 2.75 -20.36 9.36
C SER A 180 2.98 -19.24 8.36
N GLU A 181 2.96 -18.02 8.86
CA GLU A 181 3.31 -16.80 8.14
C GLU A 181 4.35 -16.01 8.92
N TYR A 182 5.28 -15.42 8.19
CA TYR A 182 6.41 -14.67 8.72
C TYR A 182 6.36 -13.25 8.19
N PHE A 183 6.23 -12.30 9.08
CA PHE A 183 6.12 -10.88 8.76
C PHE A 183 7.37 -10.13 9.21
N ALA A 184 7.92 -9.30 8.32
CA ALA A 184 9.01 -8.40 8.65
C ALA A 184 8.49 -6.97 8.87
N ASP A 185 9.06 -6.31 9.87
CA ASP A 185 8.76 -4.92 10.23
C ASP A 185 9.01 -3.98 9.02
N GLY A 186 8.02 -3.18 8.65
CA GLY A 186 8.07 -2.24 7.53
C GLY A 186 7.99 -2.87 6.14
N VAL A 187 7.90 -4.21 6.04
CA VAL A 187 7.86 -4.93 4.76
C VAL A 187 6.56 -5.68 4.56
N GLY A 188 6.04 -6.33 5.58
CA GLY A 188 4.88 -7.22 5.48
C GLY A 188 5.27 -8.69 5.46
N LEU A 189 4.44 -9.52 4.81
CA LEU A 189 4.67 -10.95 4.68
C LEU A 189 5.96 -11.22 3.87
N VAL A 190 6.89 -11.99 4.42
CA VAL A 190 8.15 -12.37 3.75
C VAL A 190 8.23 -13.87 3.44
N GLN A 191 7.47 -14.68 4.18
CA GLN A 191 7.38 -16.11 3.94
C GLN A 191 6.04 -16.66 4.43
N ARG A 192 5.47 -17.60 3.67
CA ARG A 192 4.30 -18.40 4.05
C ARG A 192 4.61 -19.88 3.85
N VAL A 193 4.25 -20.68 4.83
CA VAL A 193 4.28 -22.15 4.75
C VAL A 193 2.84 -22.65 4.72
N THR A 194 2.51 -23.49 3.77
CA THR A 194 1.20 -24.12 3.62
C THR A 194 1.33 -25.63 3.71
N HIS A 195 0.36 -26.27 4.36
CA HIS A 195 0.19 -27.73 4.27
C HIS A 195 -0.39 -28.09 2.90
N THR A 196 0.14 -29.13 2.30
CA THR A 196 -0.42 -29.74 1.10
C THR A 196 -0.31 -31.26 1.21
N ILE A 197 -1.11 -31.99 0.44
CA ILE A 197 -1.07 -33.49 0.38
C ILE A 197 0.34 -34.01 0.04
N ALA A 198 1.13 -33.22 -0.72
CA ALA A 198 2.51 -33.53 -1.09
C ALA A 198 3.55 -33.11 -0.03
N GLY A 199 3.11 -32.60 1.11
CA GLY A 199 3.96 -32.05 2.16
C GLY A 199 3.91 -30.52 2.23
N PRO A 200 4.71 -29.90 3.11
CA PRO A 200 4.70 -28.43 3.27
C PRO A 200 5.28 -27.74 2.03
N ARG A 201 4.58 -26.71 1.58
CA ARG A 201 5.00 -25.83 0.50
C ARG A 201 5.34 -24.46 1.08
N THR A 202 6.51 -23.94 0.75
CA THR A 202 6.95 -22.63 1.20
C THR A 202 7.01 -21.66 0.04
N VAL A 203 6.31 -20.53 0.16
CA VAL A 203 6.48 -19.39 -0.74
C VAL A 203 7.26 -18.29 -0.02
N LYS A 204 8.18 -17.63 -0.72
CA LYS A 204 9.02 -16.57 -0.19
C LYS A 204 8.88 -15.30 -1.01
N LEU A 205 9.12 -14.17 -0.36
CA LEU A 205 9.16 -12.88 -1.00
C LEU A 205 10.34 -12.83 -1.99
N VAL A 206 10.05 -12.52 -3.25
CA VAL A 206 11.04 -12.38 -4.32
C VAL A 206 11.36 -10.91 -4.57
N ALA A 207 10.33 -10.07 -4.55
CA ALA A 207 10.46 -8.64 -4.71
C ALA A 207 9.31 -7.92 -4.01
N ALA A 208 9.53 -6.68 -3.58
CA ALA A 208 8.50 -5.83 -3.02
C ALA A 208 8.75 -4.35 -3.31
N ARG A 209 7.64 -3.60 -3.36
CA ARG A 209 7.62 -2.16 -3.18
C ARG A 209 6.72 -1.85 -2.00
N VAL A 210 7.26 -1.19 -0.98
CA VAL A 210 6.53 -0.81 0.22
C VAL A 210 6.82 0.66 0.52
N GLY A 211 5.86 1.54 0.27
CA GLY A 211 6.07 2.97 0.28
C GLY A 211 7.16 3.37 -0.70
N ARG A 212 8.27 3.89 -0.18
CA ARG A 212 9.45 4.27 -0.97
C ARG A 212 10.53 3.19 -1.05
N SER A 213 10.39 2.12 -0.29
CA SER A 213 11.36 1.03 -0.24
C SER A 213 11.10 0.02 -1.35
N VAL A 214 12.17 -0.44 -1.99
CA VAL A 214 12.15 -1.47 -3.03
C VAL A 214 13.08 -2.60 -2.61
N LEU A 215 12.61 -3.84 -2.78
CA LEU A 215 13.35 -5.05 -2.42
C LEU A 215 13.37 -6.04 -3.59
N PRO A 216 14.54 -6.68 -3.87
CA PRO A 216 15.84 -6.39 -3.27
C PRO A 216 16.27 -4.95 -3.51
N ALA A 217 17.12 -4.41 -2.63
CA ALA A 217 17.62 -3.03 -2.78
C ALA A 217 18.28 -2.85 -4.14
N ALA A 218 17.81 -1.87 -4.89
CA ALA A 218 18.34 -1.56 -6.21
C ALA A 218 19.45 -0.50 -6.12
N ALA A 219 20.35 -0.49 -7.11
CA ALA A 219 21.35 0.57 -7.24
C ALA A 219 20.70 1.96 -7.50
N TYR A 220 19.44 2.00 -7.88
CA TYR A 220 18.68 3.22 -8.11
C TYR A 220 17.22 3.06 -7.71
N GLY A 221 16.60 4.14 -7.27
CA GLY A 221 15.17 4.25 -7.01
C GLY A 221 14.43 4.91 -8.18
N ILE A 222 13.17 4.55 -8.38
CA ILE A 222 12.29 5.19 -9.34
C ILE A 222 11.05 5.73 -8.60
N GLU A 223 10.78 7.03 -8.81
CA GLU A 223 9.59 7.70 -8.30
C GLU A 223 8.75 8.23 -9.46
N VAL A 224 7.44 8.02 -9.40
CA VAL A 224 6.48 8.61 -10.34
C VAL A 224 5.64 9.62 -9.60
N SER A 225 5.44 10.78 -10.21
CA SER A 225 4.58 11.83 -9.68
C SER A 225 3.66 12.38 -10.79
N ALA A 226 2.52 12.93 -10.37
CA ALA A 226 1.60 13.65 -11.23
C ALA A 226 1.29 15.01 -10.63
N ASN A 227 0.90 15.96 -11.47
CA ASN A 227 0.62 17.33 -11.01
C ASN A 227 -0.67 17.44 -10.19
N ARG A 228 -1.54 16.45 -10.21
CA ARG A 228 -2.80 16.41 -9.45
C ARG A 228 -3.15 14.97 -9.06
N PRO A 229 -3.80 14.75 -7.91
CA PRO A 229 -4.35 13.45 -7.53
C PRO A 229 -5.73 13.16 -8.16
N VAL A 230 -6.43 14.21 -8.63
CA VAL A 230 -7.77 14.11 -9.26
C VAL A 230 -7.79 14.91 -10.54
N TYR A 231 -8.33 14.30 -11.59
CA TYR A 231 -8.56 14.90 -12.92
C TYR A 231 -10.06 14.88 -13.23
N TYR A 232 -10.50 15.80 -14.11
CA TYR A 232 -11.91 15.96 -14.42
C TYR A 232 -12.15 15.87 -15.92
N ASN A 233 -13.01 14.95 -16.35
CA ASN A 233 -13.61 14.96 -17.66
C ASN A 233 -14.64 16.10 -17.70
N ASN A 234 -14.52 17.00 -18.67
CA ASN A 234 -15.53 18.03 -18.87
C ASN A 234 -16.51 17.58 -19.96
N LEU A 235 -17.65 17.02 -19.56
CA LEU A 235 -18.68 16.50 -20.46
C LEU A 235 -19.75 17.54 -20.82
N MET A 236 -19.63 18.79 -20.35
CA MET A 236 -20.58 19.87 -20.68
C MET A 236 -20.41 20.35 -22.13
N PRO A 237 -21.46 20.38 -22.93
CA PRO A 237 -21.40 20.98 -24.27
C PRO A 237 -21.13 22.50 -24.18
N PRO A 238 -20.36 23.09 -25.11
CA PRO A 238 -19.82 22.56 -26.37
C PRO A 238 -18.33 22.18 -26.32
N VAL A 239 -17.90 21.42 -25.33
CA VAL A 239 -16.46 21.11 -25.14
C VAL A 239 -15.95 20.21 -26.26
N VAL A 240 -14.91 20.66 -26.95
CA VAL A 240 -14.29 19.93 -28.06
C VAL A 240 -13.36 18.84 -27.57
N ASN A 241 -12.68 19.07 -26.44
CA ASN A 241 -11.74 18.13 -25.80
C ASN A 241 -12.17 17.84 -24.34
N PRO A 242 -13.01 16.83 -24.11
CA PRO A 242 -13.57 16.56 -22.78
C PRO A 242 -12.57 15.90 -21.83
N TRP A 243 -11.42 15.45 -22.31
CA TRP A 243 -10.43 14.73 -21.51
C TRP A 243 -9.39 15.66 -20.88
N PRO A 244 -8.99 15.38 -19.65
CA PRO A 244 -7.93 16.14 -18.98
C PRO A 244 -6.54 15.70 -19.45
N THR A 245 -5.56 16.57 -19.19
CA THR A 245 -4.14 16.27 -19.37
C THR A 245 -3.47 16.16 -18.01
N ALA A 246 -2.78 15.05 -17.77
CA ALA A 246 -1.97 14.83 -16.59
C ALA A 246 -0.51 15.12 -16.91
N ARG A 247 0.11 16.09 -16.21
CA ARG A 247 1.55 16.26 -16.25
C ARG A 247 2.20 15.27 -15.31
N VAL A 248 2.89 14.29 -15.87
CA VAL A 248 3.53 13.19 -15.16
C VAL A 248 5.05 13.32 -15.18
N ARG A 249 5.69 12.79 -14.16
CA ARG A 249 7.16 12.82 -14.04
C ARG A 249 7.65 11.48 -13.50
N LEU A 250 8.66 10.95 -14.16
CA LEU A 250 9.50 9.84 -13.70
C LEU A 250 10.80 10.42 -13.19
N THR A 251 11.15 10.16 -11.93
CA THR A 251 12.43 10.54 -11.34
C THR A 251 13.21 9.29 -11.00
N VAL A 252 14.42 9.18 -11.55
CA VAL A 252 15.39 8.13 -11.25
C VAL A 252 16.43 8.70 -10.32
N ARG A 253 16.63 8.08 -9.16
CA ARG A 253 17.62 8.49 -8.17
C ARG A 253 18.70 7.42 -8.03
N ASN A 254 19.96 7.80 -8.11
CA ASN A 254 21.05 6.92 -7.73
C ASN A 254 21.10 6.79 -6.21
N GLU A 255 20.85 5.59 -5.70
CA GLU A 255 20.82 5.26 -4.26
C GLU A 255 22.21 4.80 -3.76
N THR A 256 23.24 4.86 -4.63
CA THR A 256 24.60 4.45 -4.31
C THR A 256 25.59 5.62 -4.42
N GLU A 257 26.79 5.43 -3.91
CA GLU A 257 27.93 6.36 -4.10
C GLU A 257 28.64 6.18 -5.43
N TRP A 258 28.28 5.13 -6.20
CA TRP A 258 28.92 4.76 -7.45
C TRP A 258 28.05 5.15 -8.65
N PRO A 259 28.65 5.41 -9.82
CA PRO A 259 27.94 5.62 -11.06
C PRO A 259 27.01 4.44 -11.40
N VAL A 260 25.74 4.72 -11.75
CA VAL A 260 24.79 3.72 -12.25
C VAL A 260 24.67 3.90 -13.76
N GLU A 261 24.92 2.84 -14.51
CA GLU A 261 24.81 2.83 -15.98
C GLU A 261 23.49 2.21 -16.42
N PHE A 262 22.83 2.86 -17.37
CA PHE A 262 21.60 2.40 -18.01
C PHE A 262 21.89 2.12 -19.49
N THR A 263 21.46 0.96 -19.97
CA THR A 263 21.49 0.62 -21.40
C THR A 263 20.06 0.55 -21.90
N PHE A 264 19.78 1.25 -22.99
CA PHE A 264 18.46 1.31 -23.64
C PHE A 264 18.56 0.65 -25.02
N PRO A 265 17.65 -0.29 -25.36
CA PRO A 265 17.68 -0.97 -26.65
C PRO A 265 17.30 -0.06 -27.84
N THR A 266 16.62 1.06 -27.56
CA THR A 266 16.19 2.05 -28.53
C THR A 266 16.48 3.47 -28.06
N SER A 267 16.02 4.48 -28.81
CA SER A 267 16.07 5.88 -28.36
C SER A 267 15.04 6.21 -27.27
N GLN A 268 14.08 5.33 -27.00
CA GLN A 268 13.16 5.48 -25.88
C GLN A 268 13.89 5.31 -24.55
N ARG A 269 13.68 6.21 -23.60
CA ARG A 269 14.32 6.20 -22.29
C ARG A 269 13.39 5.72 -21.19
N PHE A 270 12.12 6.04 -21.31
CA PHE A 270 11.10 5.78 -20.30
C PHE A 270 9.78 5.40 -20.95
N GLU A 271 8.88 4.89 -20.13
CA GLU A 271 7.50 4.59 -20.49
C GLU A 271 6.56 5.02 -19.38
N PHE A 272 5.36 5.44 -19.73
CA PHE A 272 4.25 5.61 -18.81
C PHE A 272 3.06 4.77 -19.26
N ILE A 273 2.48 4.03 -18.33
CA ILE A 273 1.28 3.21 -18.56
C ILE A 273 0.23 3.61 -17.54
N VAL A 274 -1.02 3.79 -18.00
CA VAL A 274 -2.18 3.94 -17.12
C VAL A 274 -2.97 2.65 -17.13
N ARG A 275 -3.27 2.13 -15.94
CA ARG A 275 -4.10 0.95 -15.73
C ARG A 275 -5.37 1.32 -14.99
N ASP A 276 -6.48 0.67 -15.31
CA ASP A 276 -7.74 0.79 -14.58
C ASP A 276 -7.72 0.00 -13.26
N ALA A 277 -8.81 0.08 -12.50
CA ALA A 277 -8.96 -0.62 -11.22
C ALA A 277 -8.87 -2.16 -11.34
N SER A 278 -9.08 -2.73 -12.54
CA SER A 278 -8.89 -4.16 -12.81
C SER A 278 -7.43 -4.53 -13.12
N GLY A 279 -6.53 -3.55 -13.20
CA GLY A 279 -5.13 -3.71 -13.60
C GLY A 279 -4.93 -3.74 -15.13
N LYS A 280 -6.00 -3.57 -15.91
CA LYS A 280 -5.93 -3.54 -17.37
C LYS A 280 -5.29 -2.24 -17.85
N GLU A 281 -4.35 -2.35 -18.79
CA GLU A 281 -3.76 -1.20 -19.48
C GLU A 281 -4.79 -0.49 -20.35
N VAL A 282 -5.01 0.80 -20.10
CA VAL A 282 -5.98 1.63 -20.83
C VAL A 282 -5.31 2.76 -21.60
N LEU A 283 -4.06 3.11 -21.26
CA LEU A 283 -3.26 4.11 -21.96
C LEU A 283 -1.78 3.77 -21.83
N ARG A 284 -1.04 3.97 -22.92
CA ARG A 284 0.41 3.87 -22.97
C ARG A 284 0.97 5.12 -23.67
N TRP A 285 1.95 5.77 -23.06
CA TRP A 285 2.54 7.01 -23.58
C TRP A 285 3.19 6.81 -24.96
N SER A 286 3.86 5.69 -25.15
CA SER A 286 4.56 5.40 -26.41
C SER A 286 3.63 5.01 -27.58
N ASP A 287 2.32 4.79 -27.33
CA ASP A 287 1.38 4.45 -28.39
C ASP A 287 1.36 5.52 -29.50
N GLY A 288 1.68 5.10 -30.72
CA GLY A 288 1.76 5.99 -31.89
C GLY A 288 3.06 6.79 -32.02
N GLN A 289 4.05 6.58 -31.15
CA GLN A 289 5.37 7.19 -31.24
C GLN A 289 6.35 6.27 -31.98
N ALA A 290 7.32 6.87 -32.65
CA ALA A 290 8.42 6.14 -33.31
C ALA A 290 9.74 6.39 -32.59
N PHE A 291 10.50 5.32 -32.35
CA PHE A 291 11.81 5.38 -31.73
C PHE A 291 12.90 4.78 -32.64
N LEU A 292 14.05 5.42 -32.64
CA LEU A 292 15.21 4.89 -33.35
C LEU A 292 15.66 3.57 -32.73
N GLN A 293 15.93 2.58 -33.55
CA GLN A 293 16.47 1.27 -33.15
C GLN A 293 18.01 1.38 -32.96
N ALA A 294 18.41 2.24 -32.01
CA ALA A 294 19.80 2.49 -31.67
C ALA A 294 20.02 2.31 -30.18
N VAL A 295 20.94 1.44 -29.82
CA VAL A 295 21.32 1.22 -28.42
C VAL A 295 21.90 2.51 -27.85
N GLY A 296 21.28 2.99 -26.76
CA GLY A 296 21.74 4.16 -26.02
C GLY A 296 22.33 3.74 -24.67
N ARG A 297 23.28 4.51 -24.16
CA ARG A 297 23.81 4.37 -22.80
C ARG A 297 23.73 5.70 -22.08
N GLU A 298 23.37 5.66 -20.82
CA GLU A 298 23.34 6.82 -19.93
C GLU A 298 23.93 6.46 -18.59
N THR A 299 24.72 7.38 -18.02
CA THR A 299 25.31 7.21 -16.67
C THR A 299 24.73 8.26 -15.74
N LEU A 300 24.32 7.83 -14.56
CA LEU A 300 23.89 8.66 -13.45
C LEU A 300 24.98 8.63 -12.37
N LEU A 301 25.83 9.65 -12.34
CA LEU A 301 26.97 9.73 -11.43
C LEU A 301 26.58 9.89 -9.98
N GLY A 302 25.45 10.53 -9.73
CA GLY A 302 24.87 10.77 -8.41
C GLY A 302 23.61 11.61 -8.56
N GLY A 303 22.86 11.81 -7.46
CA GLY A 303 21.64 12.60 -7.45
C GLY A 303 20.50 11.94 -8.22
N SER A 304 19.76 12.73 -9.01
CA SER A 304 18.59 12.25 -9.73
C SER A 304 18.48 12.81 -11.14
N ARG A 305 17.78 12.07 -12.00
CA ARG A 305 17.36 12.49 -13.34
C ARG A 305 15.85 12.35 -13.47
N SER A 306 15.19 13.32 -14.09
CA SER A 306 13.74 13.29 -14.29
C SER A 306 13.38 13.38 -15.77
N TYR A 307 12.32 12.66 -16.12
CA TYR A 307 11.61 12.71 -17.40
C TYR A 307 10.19 13.16 -17.13
N ALA A 308 9.66 14.10 -17.94
CA ALA A 308 8.32 14.64 -17.72
C ALA A 308 7.57 14.71 -19.04
N GLU A 309 6.28 14.32 -19.01
CA GLU A 309 5.40 14.30 -20.14
C GLU A 309 3.99 14.77 -19.78
N ASP A 310 3.27 15.23 -20.79
CA ASP A 310 1.87 15.58 -20.68
C ASP A 310 1.02 14.45 -21.28
N LEU A 311 0.38 13.64 -20.44
CA LEU A 311 -0.49 12.55 -20.84
C LEU A 311 -1.92 13.03 -21.00
N VAL A 312 -2.45 12.93 -22.22
CA VAL A 312 -3.89 13.11 -22.47
C VAL A 312 -4.62 11.87 -21.98
N LEU A 313 -5.50 12.01 -20.97
CA LEU A 313 -6.20 10.89 -20.34
C LEU A 313 -7.39 10.42 -21.21
N ARG A 314 -7.04 9.82 -22.33
CA ARG A 314 -7.94 9.34 -23.38
C ARG A 314 -7.63 7.89 -23.71
N GLY A 315 -8.67 7.05 -23.78
CA GLY A 315 -8.52 5.67 -24.18
C GLY A 315 -8.07 5.49 -25.64
N ARG A 316 -7.62 4.29 -26.00
CA ARG A 316 -7.24 3.94 -27.38
C ARG A 316 -8.38 4.10 -28.38
N ASP A 317 -9.63 4.06 -27.93
CA ASP A 317 -10.84 4.33 -28.73
C ASP A 317 -11.09 5.81 -28.96
N GLY A 318 -10.24 6.70 -28.47
CA GLY A 318 -10.34 8.14 -28.59
C GLY A 318 -11.35 8.79 -27.64
N LYS A 319 -11.98 8.02 -26.73
CA LYS A 319 -12.93 8.53 -25.75
C LYS A 319 -12.22 8.91 -24.44
N PRO A 320 -12.82 9.79 -23.61
CA PRO A 320 -12.35 10.02 -22.26
C PRO A 320 -12.23 8.70 -21.49
N LEU A 321 -11.20 8.57 -20.64
CA LEU A 321 -11.19 7.47 -19.67
C LEU A 321 -12.37 7.66 -18.71
N PRO A 322 -13.15 6.61 -18.41
CA PRO A 322 -14.28 6.69 -17.48
C PRO A 322 -13.90 7.25 -16.11
N ALA A 323 -14.87 7.81 -15.38
CA ALA A 323 -14.66 8.15 -13.97
C ALA A 323 -14.28 6.90 -13.18
N GLY A 324 -13.28 7.03 -12.29
CA GLY A 324 -12.77 5.92 -11.51
C GLY A 324 -11.33 6.11 -11.04
N LEU A 325 -10.81 5.09 -10.36
CA LEU A 325 -9.42 5.02 -9.90
C LEU A 325 -8.53 4.40 -10.96
N TYR A 326 -7.36 5.00 -11.12
CA TYR A 326 -6.34 4.58 -12.09
C TYR A 326 -4.97 4.50 -11.42
N THR A 327 -4.14 3.59 -11.90
CA THR A 327 -2.74 3.51 -11.52
C THR A 327 -1.88 3.95 -12.69
N LEU A 328 -1.07 4.99 -12.47
CA LEU A 328 0.01 5.39 -13.37
C LEU A 328 1.26 4.59 -12.99
N VAL A 329 1.84 3.91 -13.95
CA VAL A 329 3.13 3.20 -13.84
C VAL A 329 4.14 3.90 -14.73
N GLY A 330 5.35 4.15 -14.23
CA GLY A 330 6.45 4.71 -15.01
C GLY A 330 7.72 3.92 -14.79
N TYR A 331 8.48 3.64 -15.86
CA TYR A 331 9.73 2.89 -15.80
C TYR A 331 10.71 3.32 -16.88
N LEU A 332 12.00 2.98 -16.67
CA LEU A 332 13.03 3.09 -17.72
C LEU A 332 12.92 1.90 -18.67
N THR A 333 13.05 2.12 -19.96
CA THR A 333 12.97 1.07 -21.00
C THR A 333 14.27 0.27 -21.11
N THR A 334 14.91 -0.01 -19.99
CA THR A 334 16.08 -0.90 -19.89
C THR A 334 15.65 -2.37 -19.98
N PRO A 335 16.50 -3.30 -20.43
CA PRO A 335 16.16 -4.71 -20.49
C PRO A 335 15.69 -5.25 -19.14
N GLY A 336 14.58 -6.01 -19.14
CA GLY A 336 13.99 -6.60 -17.93
C GLY A 336 13.08 -5.69 -17.10
N SER A 337 12.87 -4.43 -17.50
CA SER A 337 12.03 -3.47 -16.78
C SER A 337 10.54 -3.81 -16.74
N GLU A 338 10.02 -4.60 -17.67
CA GLU A 338 8.60 -4.99 -17.75
C GLU A 338 8.26 -6.25 -16.94
N ALA A 339 9.23 -7.02 -16.47
CA ALA A 339 9.04 -8.37 -15.97
C ALA A 339 8.85 -8.47 -14.45
N GLY A 340 8.12 -7.56 -13.82
CA GLY A 340 7.79 -7.66 -12.38
C GLY A 340 8.99 -7.41 -11.45
N ASN A 341 10.03 -6.78 -11.94
CA ASN A 341 11.15 -6.31 -11.13
C ASN A 341 10.85 -4.91 -10.60
N PHE A 342 10.38 -4.81 -9.36
CA PHE A 342 9.95 -3.55 -8.73
C PHE A 342 11.03 -2.49 -8.63
N SER A 343 12.29 -2.86 -8.67
CA SER A 343 13.38 -1.89 -8.72
C SER A 343 13.38 -1.06 -9.99
N MET A 344 12.66 -1.51 -11.03
CA MET A 344 12.68 -0.95 -12.38
C MET A 344 11.49 -0.04 -12.71
N PHE A 345 10.48 0.14 -11.83
CA PHE A 345 9.36 1.04 -12.09
C PHE A 345 8.84 1.78 -10.85
N GLY A 346 8.21 2.94 -11.02
CA GLY A 346 7.45 3.69 -10.05
C GLY A 346 5.95 3.63 -10.35
N SER A 347 5.09 3.79 -9.34
CA SER A 347 3.66 3.91 -9.56
C SER A 347 3.00 4.91 -8.61
N LEU A 348 1.86 5.47 -9.02
CA LEU A 348 0.98 6.26 -8.19
C LEU A 348 -0.47 6.03 -8.61
N THR A 349 -1.39 6.24 -7.68
CA THR A 349 -2.83 6.19 -7.95
C THR A 349 -3.38 7.60 -8.11
N PHE A 350 -4.28 7.81 -9.07
CA PHE A 350 -5.03 9.04 -9.28
C PHE A 350 -6.49 8.71 -9.61
N GLU A 351 -7.36 9.71 -9.50
CA GLU A 351 -8.78 9.57 -9.74
C GLU A 351 -9.20 10.42 -10.96
N ILE A 352 -10.13 9.91 -11.75
CA ILE A 352 -10.85 10.69 -12.77
C ILE A 352 -12.32 10.84 -12.33
N ARG A 353 -12.86 12.04 -12.41
CA ARG A 353 -14.26 12.38 -12.14
C ARG A 353 -14.88 13.06 -13.34
N ASP A 354 -16.19 12.87 -13.52
CA ASP A 354 -16.95 13.57 -14.56
C ASP A 354 -17.54 14.87 -14.00
N ILE A 355 -17.52 15.93 -14.82
CA ILE A 355 -18.26 17.18 -14.59
C ILE A 355 -19.30 17.31 -15.69
N TYR A 356 -20.57 17.49 -15.28
CA TYR A 356 -21.74 17.63 -16.14
C TYR A 356 -22.26 19.07 -16.13
#